data_3890e81b3a23a1b428b0022876d764bb
#
_entry.id   3890e81b3a23a1b428b0022876d764bb
#
_cell.length_a   1.000
_cell.length_b   1.000
_cell.length_c   1.000
_cell.angle_alpha   90.00
_cell.angle_beta   90.00
_cell.angle_gamma   90.00
#
_symmetry.space_group_name_H-M   'P 1'
#
loop_
_entity.id
_entity.type
_entity.pdbx_description
1 polymer ?
#
loop_
_entity_poly.entity_id
_entity_poly.type
_entity_poly.pdbx_seq_one_letter_code
_entity_poly.pdbx_strand_id
1 'polypeptide(L)'
;MSHRKQLISLRLLVLLMAVGAVFLLLSGRVSASTPSPEPVNYRVQSGDTLWVIAGSRSGPDDDLRSVIAEIKDLNHLTDSSIRPGQVLLLPAA
;
A
#
# COMPACT_ATOMS: atom_id res chain seq x y z
N MET A 1 -5.79 45.33 -37.26
CA MET A 1 -4.75 45.15 -36.24
C MET A 1 -5.25 44.49 -34.97
N SER A 2 -6.51 44.62 -34.62
CA SER A 2 -7.11 43.99 -33.43
C SER A 2 -7.21 42.45 -33.52
N HIS A 3 -7.30 41.88 -34.72
CA HIS A 3 -7.45 40.44 -34.88
C HIS A 3 -6.21 39.60 -34.50
N ARG A 4 -5.00 40.13 -34.69
CA ARG A 4 -3.76 39.44 -34.31
C ARG A 4 -3.60 39.37 -32.79
N LYS A 5 -3.91 40.43 -32.12
CA LYS A 5 -3.86 40.48 -30.64
C LYS A 5 -4.88 39.55 -30.01
N GLN A 6 -6.09 39.45 -30.58
CA GLN A 6 -7.15 38.57 -30.09
C GLN A 6 -6.78 37.09 -30.33
N LEU A 7 -6.18 36.75 -31.46
CA LEU A 7 -5.73 35.39 -31.75
C LEU A 7 -4.60 34.94 -30.83
N ILE A 8 -3.66 35.84 -30.51
CA ILE A 8 -2.55 35.53 -29.60
C ILE A 8 -3.09 35.33 -28.17
N SER A 9 -4.02 36.17 -27.71
CA SER A 9 -4.64 35.99 -26.38
C SER A 9 -5.43 34.69 -26.30
N LEU A 10 -6.14 34.31 -27.34
CA LEU A 10 -6.89 33.08 -27.39
C LEU A 10 -5.97 31.87 -27.34
N ARG A 11 -4.87 31.88 -28.08
CA ARG A 11 -3.86 30.82 -28.06
C ARG A 11 -3.21 30.69 -26.67
N LEU A 12 -2.87 31.80 -26.05
CA LEU A 12 -2.32 31.81 -24.70
C LEU A 12 -3.34 31.25 -23.68
N LEU A 13 -4.60 31.59 -23.81
CA LEU A 13 -5.65 31.08 -22.93
C LEU A 13 -5.79 29.54 -23.09
N VAL A 14 -5.80 29.04 -24.31
CA VAL A 14 -5.89 27.60 -24.58
C VAL A 14 -4.68 26.85 -24.02
N LEU A 15 -3.48 27.41 -24.17
CA LEU A 15 -2.26 26.84 -23.61
C LEU A 15 -2.30 26.78 -22.07
N LEU A 16 -2.76 27.85 -21.43
CA LEU A 16 -2.92 27.88 -19.97
C LEU A 16 -3.93 26.86 -19.48
N MET A 17 -5.05 26.70 -20.17
CA MET A 17 -6.05 25.70 -19.83
C MET A 17 -5.50 24.27 -20.01
N ALA A 18 -4.74 24.02 -21.07
CA ALA A 18 -4.13 22.72 -21.31
C ALA A 18 -3.11 22.35 -20.22
N VAL A 19 -2.26 23.29 -19.82
CA VAL A 19 -1.28 23.09 -18.74
C VAL A 19 -1.98 22.84 -17.40
N GLY A 20 -3.03 23.61 -17.09
CA GLY A 20 -3.83 23.43 -15.90
C GLY A 20 -4.52 22.06 -15.84
N ALA A 21 -5.06 21.59 -16.98
CA ALA A 21 -5.69 20.28 -17.07
C ALA A 21 -4.68 19.14 -16.84
N VAL A 22 -3.49 19.24 -17.41
CA VAL A 22 -2.42 18.25 -17.22
C VAL A 22 -1.98 18.25 -15.75
N PHE A 23 -1.83 19.41 -15.14
CA PHE A 23 -1.46 19.54 -13.73
C PHE A 23 -2.51 18.90 -12.80
N LEU A 24 -3.79 19.11 -13.06
CA LEU A 24 -4.89 18.52 -12.32
C LEU A 24 -4.91 16.98 -12.45
N LEU A 25 -4.63 16.45 -13.63
CA LEU A 25 -4.56 15.01 -13.87
C LEU A 25 -3.40 14.37 -13.09
N LEU A 26 -2.24 15.02 -13.05
CA LEU A 26 -1.08 14.55 -12.29
C LEU A 26 -1.33 14.61 -10.78
N SER A 27 -1.96 15.67 -10.30
CA SER A 27 -2.34 15.82 -8.88
C SER A 27 -3.36 14.74 -8.46
N GLY A 28 -4.30 14.39 -9.31
CA GLY A 28 -5.28 13.33 -9.06
C GLY A 28 -4.65 11.96 -8.88
N ARG A 29 -3.56 11.67 -9.57
CA ARG A 29 -2.84 10.40 -9.41
C ARG A 29 -2.12 10.27 -8.08
N VAL A 30 -1.60 11.38 -7.54
CA VAL A 30 -0.91 11.38 -6.23
C VAL A 30 -1.90 11.17 -5.10
N SER A 31 -3.12 11.69 -5.19
CA SER A 31 -4.15 11.53 -4.16
C SER A 31 -4.86 10.18 -4.20
N ALA A 32 -4.69 9.39 -5.26
CA ALA A 32 -5.33 8.08 -5.42
C ALA A 32 -4.54 6.93 -4.80
N SER A 33 -3.36 7.17 -4.19
CA SER A 33 -2.64 6.14 -3.49
C SER A 33 -3.36 5.79 -2.20
N THR A 34 -4.02 4.62 -2.18
CA THR A 34 -4.55 4.06 -0.94
C THR A 34 -3.39 3.69 -0.03
N PRO A 35 -3.39 4.09 1.24
CA PRO A 35 -2.36 3.64 2.16
C PRO A 35 -2.39 2.11 2.24
N SER A 36 -1.21 1.48 2.12
CA SER A 36 -1.08 0.04 2.34
C SER A 36 -1.52 -0.26 3.77
N PRO A 37 -2.32 -1.34 3.99
CA PRO A 37 -2.71 -1.72 5.34
C PRO A 37 -1.47 -1.99 6.19
N GLU A 38 -1.43 -1.40 7.39
CA GLU A 38 -0.30 -1.53 8.28
C GLU A 38 -0.28 -2.91 8.95
N PRO A 39 0.93 -3.47 9.20
CA PRO A 39 1.04 -4.70 9.99
C PRO A 39 0.43 -4.53 11.38
N VAL A 40 -0.09 -5.63 11.93
CA VAL A 40 -0.72 -5.66 13.24
C VAL A 40 0.21 -6.35 14.24
N ASN A 41 0.32 -5.80 15.44
CA ASN A 41 1.07 -6.43 16.52
C ASN A 41 0.26 -7.59 17.12
N TYR A 42 0.90 -8.73 17.29
CA TYR A 42 0.32 -9.90 17.90
C TYR A 42 1.26 -10.46 18.97
N ARG A 43 0.76 -10.70 20.16
CA ARG A 43 1.53 -11.34 21.23
C ARG A 43 1.32 -12.84 21.17
N VAL A 44 2.42 -13.59 21.02
CA VAL A 44 2.40 -15.06 21.00
C VAL A 44 1.94 -15.60 22.34
N GLN A 45 0.98 -16.50 22.29
CA GLN A 45 0.46 -17.19 23.47
C GLN A 45 1.05 -18.59 23.57
N SER A 46 0.99 -19.17 24.78
CA SER A 46 1.45 -20.53 24.99
C SER A 46 0.70 -21.52 24.10
N GLY A 47 1.43 -22.33 23.37
CA GLY A 47 0.88 -23.29 22.41
C GLY A 47 0.70 -22.76 21.00
N ASP A 48 0.95 -21.47 20.75
CA ASP A 48 0.90 -20.90 19.40
C ASP A 48 2.06 -21.38 18.54
N THR A 49 1.76 -21.63 17.27
CA THR A 49 2.75 -21.90 16.22
C THR A 49 2.54 -20.93 15.08
N LEU A 50 3.57 -20.74 14.25
CA LEU A 50 3.42 -19.90 13.04
C LEU A 50 2.33 -20.43 12.12
N TRP A 51 2.13 -21.75 12.05
CA TRP A 51 1.08 -22.36 11.25
C TRP A 51 -0.32 -21.96 11.73
N VAL A 52 -0.54 -22.01 13.03
CA VAL A 52 -1.83 -21.62 13.65
C VAL A 52 -2.08 -20.13 13.44
N ILE A 53 -1.07 -19.31 13.71
CA ILE A 53 -1.17 -17.86 13.54
C ILE A 53 -1.42 -17.50 12.06
N ALA A 54 -0.65 -18.07 11.15
CA ALA A 54 -0.82 -17.86 9.72
C ALA A 54 -2.20 -18.32 9.25
N GLY A 55 -2.70 -19.45 9.74
CA GLY A 55 -4.02 -19.95 9.42
C GLY A 55 -5.14 -19.01 9.83
N SER A 56 -5.00 -18.32 10.96
CA SER A 56 -5.98 -17.33 11.41
C SER A 56 -5.97 -16.05 10.56
N ARG A 57 -4.87 -15.79 9.84
CA ARG A 57 -4.70 -14.61 8.99
C ARG A 57 -4.91 -14.88 7.51
N SER A 58 -5.00 -16.15 7.13
CA SER A 58 -5.17 -16.55 5.74
C SER A 58 -6.64 -16.60 5.36
N GLY A 59 -6.95 -16.11 4.17
CA GLY A 59 -8.24 -16.37 3.53
C GLY A 59 -8.28 -17.76 2.90
N PRO A 60 -9.45 -18.19 2.40
CA PRO A 60 -9.61 -19.54 1.80
C PRO A 60 -8.76 -19.77 0.56
N ASP A 61 -8.38 -18.70 -0.15
CA ASP A 61 -7.57 -18.78 -1.36
C ASP A 61 -6.08 -18.50 -1.12
N ASP A 62 -5.69 -18.19 0.11
CA ASP A 62 -4.31 -17.86 0.45
C ASP A 62 -3.47 -19.13 0.65
N ASP A 63 -2.24 -19.09 0.14
CA ASP A 63 -1.24 -20.13 0.43
C ASP A 63 -0.64 -19.90 1.82
N LEU A 64 -0.86 -20.84 2.71
CA LEU A 64 -0.39 -20.77 4.10
C LEU A 64 1.13 -20.60 4.19
N ARG A 65 1.87 -21.26 3.31
CA ARG A 65 3.34 -21.14 3.26
C ARG A 65 3.79 -19.73 2.90
N SER A 66 3.08 -19.09 1.98
CA SER A 66 3.36 -17.69 1.61
C SER A 66 3.10 -16.75 2.78
N VAL A 67 2.04 -16.96 3.52
CA VAL A 67 1.71 -16.15 4.71
C VAL A 67 2.78 -16.33 5.79
N ILE A 68 3.24 -17.55 6.02
CA ILE A 68 4.32 -17.83 6.97
C ILE A 68 5.62 -17.15 6.55
N ALA A 69 5.97 -17.20 5.27
CA ALA A 69 7.15 -16.53 4.73
C ALA A 69 7.06 -15.01 4.93
N GLU A 70 5.90 -14.43 4.72
CA GLU A 70 5.66 -13.00 4.94
C GLU A 70 5.81 -12.62 6.42
N ILE A 71 5.28 -13.42 7.34
CA ILE A 71 5.45 -13.21 8.77
C ILE A 71 6.93 -13.27 9.15
N LYS A 72 7.67 -14.24 8.64
CA LYS A 72 9.11 -14.35 8.90
C LYS A 72 9.87 -13.13 8.40
N ASP A 73 9.56 -12.66 7.20
CA ASP A 73 10.21 -11.49 6.62
C ASP A 73 9.92 -10.22 7.42
N LEU A 74 8.68 -10.01 7.83
CA LEU A 74 8.29 -8.86 8.65
C LEU A 74 9.00 -8.81 9.99
N ASN A 75 9.31 -9.97 10.57
CA ASN A 75 9.88 -10.08 11.90
C ASN A 75 11.37 -10.46 11.90
N HIS A 76 11.99 -10.53 10.73
CA HIS A 76 13.40 -10.92 10.56
C HIS A 76 13.71 -12.29 11.19
N LEU A 77 12.77 -13.23 11.06
CA LEU A 77 12.93 -14.59 11.58
C LEU A 77 13.65 -15.47 10.56
N THR A 78 14.63 -16.24 11.02
CA THR A 78 15.35 -17.21 10.17
C THR A 78 14.68 -18.57 10.15
N ASP A 79 13.91 -18.89 11.20
CA ASP A 79 13.17 -20.13 11.33
C ASP A 79 11.76 -19.88 11.86
N SER A 80 11.00 -20.94 12.10
CA SER A 80 9.62 -20.86 12.58
C SER A 80 9.50 -20.85 14.10
N SER A 81 10.62 -20.73 14.82
CA SER A 81 10.62 -20.76 16.29
C SER A 81 10.08 -19.45 16.87
N ILE A 82 9.05 -19.55 17.66
CA ILE A 82 8.43 -18.43 18.38
C ILE A 82 8.25 -18.83 19.85
N ARG A 83 8.20 -17.82 20.71
CA ARG A 83 8.09 -18.03 22.17
C ARG A 83 6.87 -17.32 22.71
N PRO A 84 6.21 -17.87 23.76
CA PRO A 84 5.13 -17.17 24.45
C PRO A 84 5.59 -15.80 24.96
N GLY A 85 4.77 -14.77 24.76
CA GLY A 85 5.10 -13.40 25.11
C GLY A 85 5.84 -12.61 24.05
N GLN A 86 6.35 -13.25 23.01
CA GLN A 86 7.00 -12.59 21.88
C GLN A 86 5.95 -11.79 21.09
N VAL A 87 6.32 -10.57 20.69
CA VAL A 87 5.45 -9.74 19.84
C VAL A 87 5.86 -9.93 18.40
N LEU A 88 4.91 -10.34 17.57
CA LEU A 88 5.08 -10.51 16.13
C LEU A 88 4.31 -9.44 15.37
N LEU A 89 4.89 -8.97 14.27
CA LEU A 89 4.18 -8.19 13.29
C LEU A 89 3.50 -9.17 12.32
N LEU A 90 2.19 -9.05 12.19
CA LEU A 90 1.43 -9.87 11.26
C LEU A 90 0.97 -9.02 10.08
N PRO A 91 0.93 -9.58 8.85
CA PRO A 91 0.38 -8.85 7.72
C PRO A 91 -1.09 -8.53 8.00
N ALA A 92 -1.54 -7.37 7.54
CA ALA A 92 -2.94 -6.99 7.63
C ALA A 92 -3.79 -7.98 6.82
N ALA A 93 -4.86 -8.46 7.41
CA ALA A 93 -5.76 -9.40 6.76
C ALA A 93 -6.57 -8.73 5.63
#